data_fb9694988b1a4f5beaebc58f94d093a5
#
_entry.id   fb9694988b1a4f5beaebc58f94d093a5
#
_cell.length_a   1.000
_cell.length_b   1.000
_cell.length_c   1.000
_cell.angle_alpha   90.00
_cell.angle_beta   90.00
_cell.angle_gamma   90.00
#
_symmetry.space_group_name_H-M   'P 1'
#
loop_
_entity.id
_entity.type
_entity.pdbx_description
1 polymer ?
#
loop_
_entity_poly.entity_id
_entity_poly.type
_entity_poly.pdbx_seq_one_letter_code
_entity_poly.pdbx_strand_id
1 'polypeptide(L)'
;LKIDNFTLIDQLDLSLQPGLNVLTGETGAGKSIILDAIDTVLGGKASGRLVRTGEKKALIEATFQVPPPVTEWLSANDIPLTDGGLRCSRELTTGRGSVRSRSRLNDVIVKKNQLEELRRLLVEITAQGQTVQLGSLDAQRDWLDGFGGNQQQRQLVDQAHSAATSAQQALERRRRAEQQRQQQLDLFDYHAQDLSSANLQDPEELDRLKQEHQRLSHSVELQKQSYDAYQILYESDGSFDSCSDLLGRVEQMLNSMQRFDDQVTPMLDLVSDALAQVEEAGRQVNTFGENLDTDPVRLAEVETRMGYLKQLCRKYGRDLPELIEYYQEIQVALDALNGDGQSIEALEAAHENAQSMLDEECAKLTKLRKKAAKRLESQLIDELKPLAMERVKFKADLRSTAPQSHGADVVEFLFSPNPGAPLQPLTETASGGEMSRFLLAFKACFTKVDPIGTLIFDEIDVGVSGRVAQTIAEKLYQLSQHRQVLCVTHQPLVAAMADAHFHVDKQVVSNGKKKTDERTVVRVTGLDATARREELAQLAGGRSHQEGIAFAESLLAQAATIRQA
;
A
#
# COMPACT_ATOMS: atom_id res chain seq x y z
N LEU A 1 21.64 31.92 -2.98
CA LEU A 1 22.25 30.78 -2.30
C LEU A 1 23.17 31.32 -1.21
N LYS A 2 22.90 31.00 0.07
CA LYS A 2 23.72 31.36 1.21
C LYS A 2 24.33 30.10 1.80
N ILE A 3 25.61 30.15 2.09
CA ILE A 3 26.36 29.00 2.61
C ILE A 3 27.24 29.51 3.76
N ASP A 4 27.16 28.86 4.92
CA ASP A 4 28.00 29.12 6.08
C ASP A 4 28.70 27.82 6.53
N ASN A 5 30.02 27.84 6.66
CA ASN A 5 30.87 26.77 7.17
C ASN A 5 30.70 25.41 6.47
N PHE A 6 30.60 25.42 5.15
CA PHE A 6 30.42 24.21 4.34
C PHE A 6 31.74 23.90 3.59
N THR A 7 32.34 22.76 3.87
CA THR A 7 33.62 22.30 3.30
C THR A 7 34.71 23.41 3.35
N LEU A 8 35.12 23.95 2.21
CA LEU A 8 36.09 25.03 2.10
C LEU A 8 35.45 26.44 2.06
N ILE A 9 34.14 26.52 2.08
CA ILE A 9 33.40 27.80 2.13
C ILE A 9 33.17 28.18 3.60
N ASP A 10 33.71 29.32 4.05
CA ASP A 10 33.42 29.92 5.34
C ASP A 10 32.08 30.68 5.29
N GLN A 11 31.92 31.59 4.32
CA GLN A 11 30.71 32.33 4.06
C GLN A 11 30.59 32.66 2.57
N LEU A 12 29.41 32.44 2.01
CA LEU A 12 29.07 32.79 0.64
C LEU A 12 27.63 33.31 0.58
N ASP A 13 27.43 34.43 -0.10
CA ASP A 13 26.11 34.89 -0.54
C ASP A 13 26.17 35.07 -2.08
N LEU A 14 25.49 34.17 -2.81
CA LEU A 14 25.50 34.11 -4.26
C LEU A 14 24.09 34.30 -4.81
N SER A 15 23.87 35.35 -5.58
CA SER A 15 22.63 35.62 -6.29
C SER A 15 22.78 35.26 -7.76
N LEU A 16 22.17 34.11 -8.14
CA LEU A 16 22.10 33.70 -9.55
C LEU A 16 21.02 34.52 -10.26
N GLN A 17 21.34 34.89 -11.52
CA GLN A 17 20.43 35.68 -12.35
C GLN A 17 19.53 34.79 -13.21
N PRO A 18 18.37 35.26 -13.71
CA PRO A 18 17.66 34.59 -14.79
C PRO A 18 18.60 34.38 -16.01
N GLY A 19 18.34 33.34 -16.79
CA GLY A 19 19.16 33.03 -17.97
C GLY A 19 20.34 32.12 -17.66
N LEU A 20 21.44 32.27 -18.42
CA LEU A 20 22.64 31.45 -18.36
C LEU A 20 23.66 32.04 -17.35
N ASN A 21 23.84 31.34 -16.24
CA ASN A 21 24.85 31.59 -15.22
C ASN A 21 26.06 30.67 -15.44
N VAL A 22 27.25 31.21 -15.47
CA VAL A 22 28.47 30.40 -15.67
C VAL A 22 29.41 30.59 -14.49
N LEU A 23 29.96 29.47 -13.99
CA LEU A 23 31.04 29.42 -13.01
C LEU A 23 32.35 29.00 -13.70
N THR A 24 33.36 29.88 -13.70
CA THR A 24 34.73 29.59 -14.13
C THR A 24 35.70 29.53 -12.95
N GLY A 25 36.94 29.21 -13.19
CA GLY A 25 38.02 29.12 -12.20
C GLY A 25 38.88 27.87 -12.45
N GLU A 26 40.02 27.78 -11.77
CA GLU A 26 40.94 26.67 -11.91
C GLU A 26 40.34 25.31 -11.56
N THR A 27 40.91 24.23 -12.12
CA THR A 27 40.53 22.87 -11.73
C THR A 27 40.81 22.66 -10.25
N GLY A 28 39.81 22.21 -9.52
CA GLY A 28 39.88 22.06 -8.07
C GLY A 28 39.68 23.37 -7.28
N ALA A 29 39.32 24.51 -7.91
CA ALA A 29 39.04 25.78 -7.20
C ALA A 29 37.84 25.74 -6.25
N GLY A 30 37.01 24.70 -6.30
CA GLY A 30 35.86 24.53 -5.43
C GLY A 30 34.52 24.74 -6.14
N LYS A 31 34.50 24.77 -7.48
CA LYS A 31 33.24 24.87 -8.26
C LYS A 31 32.24 23.81 -7.91
N SER A 32 32.66 22.55 -7.83
CA SER A 32 31.80 21.41 -7.43
C SER A 32 31.27 21.51 -6.00
N ILE A 33 31.97 22.26 -5.11
CA ILE A 33 31.48 22.49 -3.73
C ILE A 33 30.16 23.30 -3.72
N ILE A 34 30.00 24.21 -4.68
CA ILE A 34 28.77 25.00 -4.85
C ILE A 34 27.62 24.08 -5.29
N LEU A 35 27.90 23.15 -6.22
CA LEU A 35 26.92 22.17 -6.67
C LEU A 35 26.56 21.19 -5.56
N ASP A 36 27.55 20.74 -4.78
CA ASP A 36 27.34 19.90 -3.59
C ASP A 36 26.47 20.61 -2.54
N ALA A 37 26.62 21.93 -2.38
CA ALA A 37 25.77 22.70 -1.48
C ALA A 37 24.32 22.75 -1.96
N ILE A 38 24.10 22.98 -3.27
CA ILE A 38 22.77 22.98 -3.87
C ILE A 38 22.13 21.58 -3.75
N ASP A 39 22.89 20.53 -4.07
CA ASP A 39 22.44 19.14 -3.87
C ASP A 39 22.08 18.86 -2.41
N THR A 40 22.96 19.27 -1.50
CA THR A 40 22.77 19.07 -0.07
C THR A 40 21.49 19.73 0.43
N VAL A 41 21.23 21.00 0.09
CA VAL A 41 20.02 21.71 0.58
C VAL A 41 18.72 21.10 0.05
N LEU A 42 18.78 20.42 -1.10
CA LEU A 42 17.66 19.73 -1.74
C LEU A 42 17.57 18.22 -1.40
N GLY A 43 18.20 17.77 -0.31
CA GLY A 43 18.03 16.40 0.17
C GLY A 43 19.19 15.44 -0.11
N GLY A 44 20.25 15.89 -0.78
CA GLY A 44 21.44 15.09 -1.06
C GLY A 44 22.10 14.49 0.19
N LYS A 45 23.06 13.59 0.02
CA LYS A 45 23.72 12.87 1.12
C LYS A 45 24.45 13.84 2.06
N ALA A 46 24.10 13.83 3.34
CA ALA A 46 24.79 14.58 4.38
C ALA A 46 25.90 13.71 5.02
N SER A 47 27.11 14.27 5.10
CA SER A 47 28.24 13.63 5.78
C SER A 47 28.99 14.65 6.64
N GLY A 48 29.73 14.17 7.66
CA GLY A 48 30.55 15.04 8.52
C GLY A 48 31.65 15.79 7.79
N ARG A 49 32.05 15.30 6.63
CA ARG A 49 33.07 15.94 5.76
C ARG A 49 32.55 17.21 5.10
N LEU A 50 31.23 17.41 5.04
CA LEU A 50 30.61 18.62 4.50
C LEU A 50 30.61 19.79 5.48
N VAL A 51 30.81 19.53 6.78
CA VAL A 51 30.99 20.60 7.77
C VAL A 51 32.45 20.98 7.79
N ARG A 52 32.72 22.28 7.70
CA ARG A 52 34.07 22.84 7.68
C ARG A 52 34.90 22.35 8.85
N THR A 53 36.16 22.02 8.62
CA THR A 53 37.09 21.56 9.65
C THR A 53 37.27 22.63 10.75
N GLY A 54 37.03 22.23 11.98
CA GLY A 54 37.07 23.13 13.15
C GLY A 54 35.72 23.73 13.53
N GLU A 55 34.70 23.57 12.69
CA GLU A 55 33.35 24.07 12.96
C GLU A 55 32.42 22.92 13.40
N LYS A 56 31.41 23.28 14.20
CA LYS A 56 30.42 22.32 14.70
C LYS A 56 29.17 22.24 13.84
N LYS A 57 28.96 23.28 13.00
CA LYS A 57 27.72 23.47 12.26
C LYS A 57 28.00 24.05 10.88
N ALA A 58 27.27 23.57 9.88
CA ALA A 58 27.17 24.19 8.56
C ALA A 58 25.70 24.52 8.28
N LEU A 59 25.44 25.63 7.62
CA LEU A 59 24.13 26.06 7.18
C LEU A 59 24.15 26.36 5.69
N ILE A 60 23.16 25.84 4.97
CA ILE A 60 22.95 26.12 3.56
C ILE A 60 21.50 26.58 3.40
N GLU A 61 21.32 27.70 2.73
CA GLU A 61 20.00 28.25 2.39
C GLU A 61 19.94 28.56 0.90
N ALA A 62 18.89 28.14 0.24
CA ALA A 62 18.62 28.44 -1.16
C ALA A 62 17.17 28.91 -1.32
N THR A 63 16.98 30.02 -2.03
CA THR A 63 15.64 30.55 -2.34
C THR A 63 15.35 30.32 -3.80
N PHE A 64 14.20 29.73 -4.10
CA PHE A 64 13.75 29.40 -5.45
C PHE A 64 12.49 30.16 -5.81
N GLN A 65 12.36 30.52 -7.08
CA GLN A 65 11.07 30.90 -7.64
C GLN A 65 10.17 29.67 -7.70
N VAL A 66 8.88 29.87 -7.48
CA VAL A 66 7.93 28.76 -7.33
C VAL A 66 7.11 28.61 -8.62
N PRO A 67 7.37 27.60 -9.44
CA PRO A 67 6.55 27.30 -10.60
C PRO A 67 5.23 26.60 -10.16
N PRO A 68 4.18 26.61 -11.01
CA PRO A 68 2.85 26.07 -10.65
C PRO A 68 2.86 24.65 -10.03
N PRO A 69 3.60 23.67 -10.55
CA PRO A 69 3.63 22.32 -9.94
C PRO A 69 4.19 22.29 -8.51
N VAL A 70 5.11 23.23 -8.19
CA VAL A 70 5.65 23.36 -6.83
C VAL A 70 4.63 23.99 -5.91
N THR A 71 3.82 24.94 -6.38
CA THR A 71 2.73 25.54 -5.60
C THR A 71 1.71 24.47 -5.17
N GLU A 72 1.31 23.60 -6.10
CA GLU A 72 0.40 22.49 -5.82
C GLU A 72 1.01 21.51 -4.79
N TRP A 73 2.28 21.16 -4.95
CA TRP A 73 2.99 20.29 -4.03
C TRP A 73 3.09 20.89 -2.62
N LEU A 74 3.39 22.22 -2.50
CA LEU A 74 3.46 22.93 -1.22
C LEU A 74 2.11 22.90 -0.50
N SER A 75 1.03 23.14 -1.24
CA SER A 75 -0.34 23.10 -0.69
C SER A 75 -0.71 21.71 -0.19
N ALA A 76 -0.34 20.66 -0.94
CA ALA A 76 -0.60 19.26 -0.56
C ALA A 76 0.22 18.80 0.67
N ASN A 77 1.30 19.50 1.02
CA ASN A 77 2.16 19.21 2.17
C ASN A 77 2.03 20.21 3.32
N ASP A 78 1.02 21.08 3.32
CA ASP A 78 0.76 22.10 4.34
C ASP A 78 1.95 23.04 4.58
N ILE A 79 2.70 23.38 3.53
CA ILE A 79 3.84 24.31 3.59
C ILE A 79 3.40 25.67 3.07
N PRO A 80 3.45 26.74 3.90
CA PRO A 80 3.01 28.05 3.49
C PRO A 80 3.94 28.65 2.44
N LEU A 81 3.36 29.25 1.39
CA LEU A 81 4.10 30.07 0.44
C LEU A 81 4.32 31.46 1.05
N THR A 82 5.54 31.99 0.89
CA THR A 82 5.91 33.33 1.33
C THR A 82 6.18 34.24 0.12
N ASP A 83 5.99 35.57 0.29
CA ASP A 83 6.18 36.56 -0.79
C ASP A 83 7.62 36.55 -1.38
N GLY A 84 8.60 36.00 -0.67
CA GLY A 84 10.00 35.84 -1.11
C GLY A 84 10.29 34.57 -1.92
N GLY A 85 9.29 33.78 -2.26
CA GLY A 85 9.46 32.47 -2.91
C GLY A 85 9.64 31.32 -1.92
N LEU A 86 10.21 30.21 -2.37
CA LEU A 86 10.46 29.03 -1.55
C LEU A 86 11.87 29.04 -0.99
N ARG A 87 12.01 29.21 0.31
CA ARG A 87 13.28 29.12 1.03
C ARG A 87 13.50 27.69 1.54
N CYS A 88 14.50 27.02 0.96
CA CYS A 88 15.01 25.73 1.43
C CYS A 88 16.21 25.98 2.35
N SER A 89 16.22 25.47 3.56
CA SER A 89 17.36 25.55 4.47
C SER A 89 17.74 24.18 5.02
N ARG A 90 19.03 23.93 5.13
CA ARG A 90 19.55 22.70 5.73
C ARG A 90 20.72 22.97 6.66
N GLU A 91 20.54 22.57 7.90
CA GLU A 91 21.55 22.64 8.93
C GLU A 91 22.18 21.28 9.17
N LEU A 92 23.51 21.22 9.09
CA LEU A 92 24.32 20.03 9.40
C LEU A 92 25.08 20.29 10.70
N THR A 93 24.94 19.42 11.69
CA THR A 93 25.64 19.52 12.97
C THR A 93 26.45 18.25 13.22
N THR A 94 27.76 18.41 13.47
CA THR A 94 28.63 17.31 13.81
C THR A 94 28.56 17.00 15.32
N GLY A 95 28.34 15.71 15.66
CA GLY A 95 28.37 15.20 17.03
C GLY A 95 29.38 14.06 17.18
N ARG A 96 29.47 13.46 18.36
CA ARG A 96 30.35 12.31 18.61
C ARG A 96 29.99 11.13 17.70
N GLY A 97 30.66 11.05 16.52
CA GLY A 97 30.52 9.92 15.59
C GLY A 97 29.30 9.94 14.65
N SER A 98 28.43 10.96 14.72
CA SER A 98 27.27 11.07 13.83
C SER A 98 27.04 12.51 13.37
N VAL A 99 26.38 12.67 12.21
CA VAL A 99 25.92 13.96 11.68
C VAL A 99 24.42 14.04 11.84
N ARG A 100 23.96 15.09 12.49
CA ARG A 100 22.54 15.45 12.51
C ARG A 100 22.23 16.44 11.40
N SER A 101 21.19 16.18 10.65
CA SER A 101 20.72 17.03 9.57
C SER A 101 19.29 17.49 9.86
N ARG A 102 19.04 18.78 9.81
CA ARG A 102 17.71 19.37 9.95
C ARG A 102 17.40 20.21 8.72
N SER A 103 16.29 19.92 8.07
CA SER A 103 15.84 20.62 6.87
C SER A 103 14.54 21.37 7.12
N ARG A 104 14.42 22.55 6.50
CA ARG A 104 13.20 23.36 6.57
C ARG A 104 12.86 23.93 5.20
N LEU A 105 11.55 24.04 4.94
CA LEU A 105 10.96 24.76 3.81
C LEU A 105 10.08 25.88 4.39
N ASN A 106 10.40 27.13 4.09
CA ASN A 106 9.73 28.30 4.67
C ASN A 106 9.52 28.18 6.19
N ASP A 107 10.60 27.79 6.91
CA ASP A 107 10.66 27.56 8.35
C ASP A 107 9.92 26.29 8.87
N VAL A 108 9.16 25.59 8.04
CA VAL A 108 8.54 24.30 8.38
C VAL A 108 9.58 23.17 8.29
N ILE A 109 9.67 22.36 9.33
CA ILE A 109 10.59 21.20 9.36
C ILE A 109 10.02 20.12 8.44
N VAL A 110 10.85 19.62 7.51
CA VAL A 110 10.46 18.62 6.53
C VAL A 110 11.33 17.37 6.60
N LYS A 111 10.76 16.25 6.13
CA LYS A 111 11.46 14.98 6.02
C LYS A 111 12.31 14.92 4.74
N LYS A 112 13.29 14.02 4.74
CA LYS A 112 14.18 13.83 3.56
C LYS A 112 13.40 13.47 2.29
N ASN A 113 12.39 12.61 2.38
CA ASN A 113 11.56 12.21 1.24
C ASN A 113 10.83 13.39 0.60
N GLN A 114 10.31 14.31 1.42
CA GLN A 114 9.66 15.54 0.92
C GLN A 114 10.64 16.43 0.16
N LEU A 115 11.91 16.53 0.61
CA LEU A 115 12.93 17.25 -0.14
C LEU A 115 13.30 16.56 -1.45
N GLU A 116 13.36 15.23 -1.47
CA GLU A 116 13.65 14.47 -2.69
C GLU A 116 12.53 14.59 -3.73
N GLU A 117 11.28 14.65 -3.29
CA GLU A 117 10.13 14.95 -4.16
C GLU A 117 10.20 16.37 -4.71
N LEU A 118 10.40 17.35 -3.83
CA LEU A 118 10.50 18.77 -4.19
C LEU A 118 11.68 19.02 -5.15
N ARG A 119 12.83 18.38 -4.93
CA ARG A 119 13.99 18.47 -5.81
C ARG A 119 13.65 18.16 -7.27
N ARG A 120 12.82 17.12 -7.48
CA ARG A 120 12.40 16.70 -8.84
C ARG A 120 11.58 17.76 -9.57
N LEU A 121 10.99 18.70 -8.84
CA LEU A 121 10.17 19.79 -9.39
C LEU A 121 10.96 21.09 -9.57
N LEU A 122 12.06 21.26 -8.82
CA LEU A 122 12.81 22.53 -8.77
C LEU A 122 14.08 22.51 -9.63
N VAL A 123 14.91 21.49 -9.45
CA VAL A 123 16.28 21.51 -9.98
C VAL A 123 16.67 20.14 -10.54
N GLU A 124 17.28 20.15 -11.71
CA GLU A 124 17.96 18.97 -12.23
C GLU A 124 19.48 19.23 -12.33
N ILE A 125 20.26 18.34 -11.73
CA ILE A 125 21.72 18.44 -11.65
C ILE A 125 22.32 17.32 -12.49
N THR A 126 23.13 17.68 -13.47
CA THR A 126 23.98 16.76 -14.24
C THR A 126 25.35 16.69 -13.61
N ALA A 127 25.55 15.88 -12.61
CA ALA A 127 26.85 15.54 -12.06
C ALA A 127 26.99 14.01 -12.00
N GLN A 128 28.22 13.51 -11.86
CA GLN A 128 28.51 12.07 -11.81
C GLN A 128 27.58 11.34 -10.81
N GLY A 129 26.73 10.43 -11.32
CA GLY A 129 25.85 9.58 -10.53
C GLY A 129 24.56 10.22 -10.00
N GLN A 130 24.15 11.41 -10.44
CA GLN A 130 23.02 12.15 -9.87
C GLN A 130 21.79 12.31 -10.79
N THR A 131 21.74 11.72 -11.95
CA THR A 131 20.58 11.77 -12.87
C THR A 131 19.42 10.89 -12.39
N VAL A 132 18.82 11.25 -11.26
CA VAL A 132 17.79 10.45 -10.58
C VAL A 132 16.50 10.37 -11.40
N GLN A 133 16.14 11.41 -12.17
CA GLN A 133 14.90 11.43 -12.95
C GLN A 133 14.93 10.55 -14.19
N LEU A 134 16.07 10.47 -14.86
CA LEU A 134 16.22 9.62 -16.07
C LEU A 134 16.03 8.13 -15.78
N GLY A 135 16.18 7.69 -14.53
CA GLY A 135 16.01 6.30 -14.11
C GLY A 135 14.58 5.88 -13.77
N SER A 136 13.65 6.81 -13.66
CA SER A 136 12.26 6.49 -13.32
C SER A 136 11.47 6.17 -14.59
N LEU A 137 10.95 4.93 -14.69
CA LEU A 137 10.09 4.51 -15.81
C LEU A 137 8.83 5.37 -15.92
N ASP A 138 8.28 5.79 -14.78
CA ASP A 138 7.11 6.67 -14.74
C ASP A 138 7.45 8.05 -15.34
N ALA A 139 8.59 8.63 -14.97
CA ALA A 139 9.05 9.89 -15.54
C ALA A 139 9.31 9.79 -17.05
N GLN A 140 9.91 8.69 -17.50
CA GLN A 140 10.16 8.45 -18.93
C GLN A 140 8.86 8.32 -19.71
N ARG A 141 7.86 7.64 -19.16
CA ARG A 141 6.51 7.58 -19.74
C ARG A 141 5.87 8.96 -19.81
N ASP A 142 5.93 9.73 -18.73
CA ASP A 142 5.32 11.06 -18.63
C ASP A 142 5.99 12.04 -19.60
N TRP A 143 7.31 11.97 -19.78
CA TRP A 143 8.02 12.72 -20.79
C TRP A 143 7.60 12.32 -22.20
N LEU A 144 7.51 11.02 -22.50
CA LEU A 144 7.07 10.57 -23.83
C LEU A 144 5.63 11.04 -24.13
N ASP A 145 4.73 10.95 -23.15
CA ASP A 145 3.34 11.41 -23.31
C ASP A 145 3.27 12.93 -23.47
N GLY A 146 4.08 13.68 -22.70
CA GLY A 146 4.22 15.12 -22.86
C GLY A 146 4.74 15.51 -24.24
N PHE A 147 5.83 14.89 -24.69
CA PHE A 147 6.41 15.11 -26.02
C PHE A 147 5.44 14.75 -27.16
N GLY A 148 4.65 13.69 -26.97
CA GLY A 148 3.62 13.25 -27.89
C GLY A 148 2.37 14.13 -27.93
N GLY A 149 2.11 14.90 -26.88
CA GLY A 149 0.85 15.61 -26.68
C GLY A 149 -0.29 14.66 -26.33
N ASN A 150 -0.02 13.56 -25.61
CA ASN A 150 -0.94 12.46 -25.35
C ASN A 150 -1.84 12.65 -24.12
N GLN A 151 -1.83 13.82 -23.47
CA GLN A 151 -2.53 14.08 -22.19
C GLN A 151 -4.02 13.80 -22.28
N GLN A 152 -4.67 14.22 -23.36
CA GLN A 152 -6.10 13.98 -23.55
C GLN A 152 -6.42 12.47 -23.63
N GLN A 153 -5.63 11.72 -24.40
CA GLN A 153 -5.82 10.28 -24.51
C GLN A 153 -5.53 9.56 -23.19
N ARG A 154 -4.57 10.05 -22.40
CA ARG A 154 -4.28 9.54 -21.06
C ARG A 154 -5.46 9.71 -20.11
N GLN A 155 -6.13 10.88 -20.16
CA GLN A 155 -7.34 11.12 -19.37
C GLN A 155 -8.47 10.16 -19.74
N LEU A 156 -8.65 9.85 -21.03
CA LEU A 156 -9.64 8.87 -21.48
C LEU A 156 -9.32 7.45 -20.94
N VAL A 157 -8.06 7.06 -20.94
CA VAL A 157 -7.63 5.79 -20.35
C VAL A 157 -7.89 5.75 -18.84
N ASP A 158 -7.58 6.81 -18.12
CA ASP A 158 -7.82 6.89 -16.68
C ASP A 158 -9.31 6.80 -16.34
N GLN A 159 -10.17 7.49 -17.12
CA GLN A 159 -11.63 7.39 -16.98
C GLN A 159 -12.14 5.96 -17.27
N ALA A 160 -11.65 5.34 -18.35
CA ALA A 160 -12.03 3.98 -18.70
C ALA A 160 -11.55 2.96 -17.65
N HIS A 161 -10.35 3.12 -17.11
CA HIS A 161 -9.82 2.30 -16.03
C HIS A 161 -10.66 2.42 -14.75
N SER A 162 -11.04 3.65 -14.39
CA SER A 162 -11.90 3.90 -13.23
C SER A 162 -13.28 3.25 -13.41
N ALA A 163 -13.86 3.32 -14.64
CA ALA A 163 -15.13 2.67 -14.95
C ALA A 163 -15.02 1.13 -14.88
N ALA A 164 -13.98 0.53 -15.47
CA ALA A 164 -13.76 -0.91 -15.43
C ALA A 164 -13.54 -1.41 -13.98
N THR A 165 -12.75 -0.69 -13.18
CA THR A 165 -12.52 -1.01 -11.77
C THR A 165 -13.81 -0.92 -10.96
N SER A 166 -14.64 0.09 -11.20
CA SER A 166 -15.93 0.26 -10.52
C SER A 166 -16.92 -0.85 -10.89
N ALA A 167 -17.00 -1.23 -12.18
CA ALA A 167 -17.83 -2.32 -12.64
C ALA A 167 -17.39 -3.67 -12.06
N GLN A 168 -16.08 -3.94 -12.04
CA GLN A 168 -15.52 -5.14 -11.41
C GLN A 168 -15.89 -5.22 -9.93
N GLN A 169 -15.69 -4.13 -9.17
CA GLN A 169 -16.04 -4.09 -7.75
C GLN A 169 -17.54 -4.27 -7.48
N ALA A 170 -18.40 -3.74 -8.37
CA ALA A 170 -19.85 -3.94 -8.28
C ALA A 170 -20.23 -5.41 -8.50
N LEU A 171 -19.67 -6.05 -9.53
CA LEU A 171 -19.86 -7.47 -9.81
C LEU A 171 -19.38 -8.35 -8.67
N GLU A 172 -18.17 -8.11 -8.14
CA GLU A 172 -17.62 -8.87 -7.01
C GLU A 172 -18.49 -8.74 -5.75
N ARG A 173 -18.94 -7.52 -5.44
CA ARG A 173 -19.86 -7.29 -4.31
C ARG A 173 -21.16 -8.05 -4.48
N ARG A 174 -21.76 -8.03 -5.67
CA ARG A 174 -23.00 -8.75 -5.95
C ARG A 174 -22.81 -10.27 -5.88
N ARG A 175 -21.72 -10.81 -6.43
CA ARG A 175 -21.39 -12.24 -6.34
C ARG A 175 -21.21 -12.71 -4.91
N ARG A 176 -20.52 -11.92 -4.07
CA ARG A 176 -20.37 -12.23 -2.63
C ARG A 176 -21.72 -12.19 -1.90
N ALA A 177 -22.54 -11.17 -2.16
CA ALA A 177 -23.87 -11.06 -1.58
C ALA A 177 -24.76 -12.24 -1.99
N GLU A 178 -24.73 -12.67 -3.26
CA GLU A 178 -25.47 -13.82 -3.77
C GLU A 178 -25.00 -15.13 -3.14
N GLN A 179 -23.69 -15.32 -3.00
CA GLN A 179 -23.14 -16.49 -2.31
C GLN A 179 -23.59 -16.55 -0.85
N GLN A 180 -23.57 -15.41 -0.13
CA GLN A 180 -24.05 -15.34 1.24
C GLN A 180 -25.56 -15.60 1.33
N ARG A 181 -26.34 -15.03 0.39
CA ARG A 181 -27.78 -15.28 0.28
C ARG A 181 -28.07 -16.77 0.09
N GLN A 182 -27.36 -17.42 -0.83
CA GLN A 182 -27.53 -18.85 -1.11
C GLN A 182 -27.18 -19.72 0.11
N GLN A 183 -26.08 -19.40 0.82
CA GLN A 183 -25.71 -20.10 2.04
C GLN A 183 -26.78 -19.96 3.15
N GLN A 184 -27.39 -18.79 3.26
CA GLN A 184 -28.47 -18.56 4.22
C GLN A 184 -29.75 -19.30 3.81
N LEU A 185 -30.08 -19.32 2.51
CA LEU A 185 -31.21 -20.10 2.01
C LEU A 185 -31.04 -21.58 2.30
N ASP A 186 -29.90 -22.17 1.95
CA ASP A 186 -29.61 -23.59 2.19
C ASP A 186 -29.70 -23.95 3.68
N LEU A 187 -29.21 -23.07 4.56
CA LEU A 187 -29.27 -23.26 6.00
C LEU A 187 -30.70 -23.17 6.52
N PHE A 188 -31.44 -22.16 6.11
CA PHE A 188 -32.81 -21.95 6.57
C PHE A 188 -33.78 -23.00 6.02
N ASP A 189 -33.61 -23.43 4.76
CA ASP A 189 -34.35 -24.54 4.17
C ASP A 189 -34.10 -25.83 4.94
N TYR A 190 -32.85 -26.15 5.28
CA TYR A 190 -32.52 -27.31 6.11
C TYR A 190 -33.19 -27.24 7.49
N HIS A 191 -33.13 -26.08 8.17
CA HIS A 191 -33.79 -25.91 9.48
C HIS A 191 -35.30 -25.96 9.37
N ALA A 192 -35.87 -25.33 8.32
CA ALA A 192 -37.32 -25.34 8.10
C ALA A 192 -37.86 -26.75 7.86
N GLN A 193 -37.16 -27.58 7.06
CA GLN A 193 -37.53 -28.98 6.83
C GLN A 193 -37.45 -29.81 8.11
N ASP A 194 -36.38 -29.66 8.87
CA ASP A 194 -36.18 -30.40 10.13
C ASP A 194 -37.25 -30.06 11.17
N LEU A 195 -37.55 -28.75 11.33
CA LEU A 195 -38.56 -28.27 12.31
C LEU A 195 -39.99 -28.48 11.83
N SER A 196 -40.28 -28.44 10.53
CA SER A 196 -41.62 -28.71 10.00
C SER A 196 -42.08 -30.13 10.30
N SER A 197 -41.17 -31.13 10.19
CA SER A 197 -41.45 -32.52 10.49
C SER A 197 -41.80 -32.76 11.98
N ALA A 198 -41.39 -31.86 12.84
CA ALA A 198 -41.59 -31.95 14.28
C ALA A 198 -42.98 -31.51 14.76
N ASN A 199 -43.81 -30.92 13.89
CA ASN A 199 -45.15 -30.43 14.19
C ASN A 199 -45.19 -29.56 15.47
N LEU A 200 -44.39 -28.51 15.49
CA LEU A 200 -44.21 -27.61 16.64
C LEU A 200 -45.36 -26.58 16.67
N GLN A 201 -46.46 -26.86 17.40
CA GLN A 201 -47.63 -25.97 17.48
C GLN A 201 -47.85 -25.40 18.85
N ASP A 202 -47.42 -26.10 19.91
CA ASP A 202 -47.77 -25.80 21.30
C ASP A 202 -46.49 -25.58 22.14
N PRO A 203 -46.27 -24.36 22.63
CA PRO A 203 -45.13 -24.03 23.47
C PRO A 203 -45.08 -24.81 24.79
N GLU A 204 -46.28 -25.25 25.32
CA GLU A 204 -46.39 -25.94 26.58
C GLU A 204 -46.43 -27.47 26.45
N GLU A 205 -46.33 -28.00 25.21
CA GLU A 205 -46.39 -29.44 24.93
C GLU A 205 -45.44 -30.26 25.81
N LEU A 206 -44.19 -29.81 25.92
CA LEU A 206 -43.15 -30.53 26.68
C LEU A 206 -43.49 -30.62 28.17
N ASP A 207 -44.07 -29.58 28.75
CA ASP A 207 -44.44 -29.56 30.18
C ASP A 207 -45.71 -30.38 30.44
N ARG A 208 -46.67 -30.37 29.53
CA ARG A 208 -47.84 -31.27 29.58
C ARG A 208 -47.41 -32.72 29.47
N LEU A 209 -46.52 -33.05 28.53
CA LEU A 209 -45.99 -34.40 28.38
C LEU A 209 -45.22 -34.86 29.63
N LYS A 210 -44.46 -33.98 30.29
CA LYS A 210 -43.77 -34.29 31.56
C LYS A 210 -44.77 -34.65 32.67
N GLN A 211 -45.85 -33.87 32.81
CA GLN A 211 -46.92 -34.14 33.81
C GLN A 211 -47.62 -35.46 33.50
N GLU A 212 -47.98 -35.71 32.23
CA GLU A 212 -48.61 -36.96 31.78
C GLU A 212 -47.70 -38.17 32.01
N HIS A 213 -46.42 -38.05 31.66
CA HIS A 213 -45.40 -39.08 31.90
C HIS A 213 -45.31 -39.44 33.39
N GLN A 214 -45.24 -38.44 34.28
CA GLN A 214 -45.12 -38.64 35.70
C GLN A 214 -46.35 -39.41 36.24
N ARG A 215 -47.60 -39.05 35.83
CA ARG A 215 -48.83 -39.73 36.22
C ARG A 215 -48.87 -41.18 35.76
N LEU A 216 -48.60 -41.42 34.45
CA LEU A 216 -48.61 -42.75 33.85
C LEU A 216 -47.53 -43.66 34.43
N SER A 217 -46.32 -43.14 34.59
CA SER A 217 -45.20 -43.86 35.18
C SER A 217 -45.45 -44.30 36.60
N HIS A 218 -46.07 -43.43 37.42
CA HIS A 218 -46.47 -43.80 38.78
C HIS A 218 -47.56 -44.90 38.82
N SER A 219 -48.56 -44.86 37.92
CA SER A 219 -49.60 -45.89 37.84
C SER A 219 -49.00 -47.25 37.42
N VAL A 220 -48.12 -47.27 36.39
CA VAL A 220 -47.48 -48.51 35.95
C VAL A 220 -46.56 -49.09 37.03
N GLU A 221 -45.79 -48.26 37.73
CA GLU A 221 -44.96 -48.73 38.85
C GLU A 221 -45.74 -49.28 40.03
N LEU A 222 -46.85 -48.60 40.42
CA LEU A 222 -47.75 -49.10 41.47
C LEU A 222 -48.36 -50.41 41.07
N GLN A 223 -48.81 -50.59 39.81
CA GLN A 223 -49.34 -51.87 39.32
C GLN A 223 -48.34 -52.99 39.44
N LYS A 224 -47.08 -52.74 38.97
CA LYS A 224 -46.01 -53.70 39.05
C LYS A 224 -45.69 -54.10 40.49
N GLN A 225 -45.55 -53.11 41.40
CA GLN A 225 -45.30 -53.38 42.83
C GLN A 225 -46.45 -54.13 43.52
N SER A 226 -47.67 -53.84 43.12
CA SER A 226 -48.86 -54.61 43.63
C SER A 226 -48.81 -56.09 43.17
N TYR A 227 -48.46 -56.29 41.88
CA TYR A 227 -48.32 -57.67 41.36
C TYR A 227 -47.16 -58.40 42.02
N ASP A 228 -46.03 -57.79 42.21
CA ASP A 228 -44.84 -58.38 42.86
C ASP A 228 -45.17 -58.71 44.33
N ALA A 229 -45.93 -57.86 45.06
CA ALA A 229 -46.38 -58.09 46.43
C ALA A 229 -47.43 -59.22 46.52
N TYR A 230 -48.36 -59.29 45.56
CA TYR A 230 -49.32 -60.38 45.45
C TYR A 230 -48.63 -61.71 45.25
N GLN A 231 -47.64 -61.82 44.35
CA GLN A 231 -46.89 -63.05 44.17
C GLN A 231 -46.19 -63.50 45.46
N ILE A 232 -45.57 -62.62 46.18
CA ILE A 232 -44.87 -62.92 47.43
C ILE A 232 -45.84 -63.42 48.50
N LEU A 233 -47.00 -62.79 48.57
CA LEU A 233 -47.96 -63.12 49.63
C LEU A 233 -48.77 -64.37 49.32
N TYR A 234 -49.30 -64.51 48.09
CA TYR A 234 -50.36 -65.48 47.79
C TYR A 234 -50.06 -66.42 46.63
N GLU A 235 -49.53 -65.95 45.49
CA GLU A 235 -49.37 -66.78 44.27
C GLU A 235 -47.95 -66.98 43.91
N SER A 236 -47.40 -68.17 44.05
CA SER A 236 -46.04 -68.50 43.63
C SER A 236 -46.03 -68.82 42.15
N ASP A 237 -45.01 -68.29 41.38
CA ASP A 237 -44.74 -68.67 40.01
C ASP A 237 -43.95 -69.99 39.86
N GLY A 238 -43.81 -70.73 40.97
CA GLY A 238 -43.07 -71.99 41.02
C GLY A 238 -41.55 -71.86 41.28
N SER A 239 -41.04 -70.67 41.37
CA SER A 239 -39.60 -70.41 41.69
C SER A 239 -39.32 -70.37 43.19
N PHE A 240 -40.30 -69.91 43.98
CA PHE A 240 -40.24 -69.83 45.42
C PHE A 240 -41.63 -70.00 45.97
N ASP A 241 -41.74 -70.67 47.14
CA ASP A 241 -43.05 -70.80 47.83
C ASP A 241 -43.55 -69.44 48.30
N SER A 242 -44.85 -69.16 48.11
CA SER A 242 -45.48 -67.93 48.66
C SER A 242 -45.56 -67.98 50.18
N CYS A 243 -45.84 -66.81 50.82
CA CYS A 243 -46.09 -66.80 52.26
C CYS A 243 -47.26 -67.67 52.65
N SER A 244 -48.34 -67.70 51.84
CA SER A 244 -49.52 -68.57 52.10
C SER A 244 -49.13 -70.05 51.97
N ASP A 245 -48.32 -70.46 51.00
CA ASP A 245 -47.82 -71.84 50.84
C ASP A 245 -47.00 -72.29 52.06
N LEU A 246 -46.10 -71.41 52.52
CA LEU A 246 -45.24 -71.69 53.67
C LEU A 246 -46.03 -71.82 54.94
N LEU A 247 -47.00 -70.89 55.21
CA LEU A 247 -47.91 -70.97 56.36
C LEU A 247 -48.82 -72.16 56.27
N GLY A 248 -49.38 -72.47 55.13
CA GLY A 248 -50.22 -73.67 54.90
C GLY A 248 -49.44 -74.96 55.20
N ARG A 249 -48.19 -75.08 54.85
CA ARG A 249 -47.37 -76.23 55.26
C ARG A 249 -47.13 -76.31 56.76
N VAL A 250 -46.91 -75.16 57.43
CA VAL A 250 -46.76 -75.10 58.88
C VAL A 250 -48.08 -75.51 59.53
N GLU A 251 -49.25 -75.04 59.06
CA GLU A 251 -50.57 -75.40 59.51
C GLU A 251 -50.80 -76.89 59.42
N GLN A 252 -50.45 -77.52 58.24
CA GLN A 252 -50.59 -78.96 58.09
C GLN A 252 -49.72 -79.75 59.07
N MET A 253 -48.48 -79.28 59.34
CA MET A 253 -47.62 -79.89 60.33
C MET A 253 -48.23 -79.80 61.75
N LEU A 254 -48.70 -78.62 62.16
CA LEU A 254 -49.30 -78.41 63.43
C LEU A 254 -50.60 -79.20 63.57
N ASN A 255 -51.46 -79.31 62.56
CA ASN A 255 -52.65 -80.16 62.51
C ASN A 255 -52.26 -81.63 62.71
N SER A 256 -51.17 -82.08 62.18
CA SER A 256 -50.72 -83.45 62.43
C SER A 256 -50.22 -83.66 63.88
N MET A 257 -49.60 -82.66 64.48
CA MET A 257 -49.12 -82.67 65.89
C MET A 257 -50.29 -82.59 66.89
N GLN A 258 -51.34 -81.85 66.61
CA GLN A 258 -52.51 -81.68 67.42
C GLN A 258 -53.15 -83.04 67.72
N ARG A 259 -53.05 -84.01 66.81
CA ARG A 259 -53.58 -85.39 67.04
C ARG A 259 -52.86 -86.13 68.18
N PHE A 260 -51.69 -85.64 68.60
CA PHE A 260 -50.85 -86.27 69.63
C PHE A 260 -50.78 -85.43 70.94
N ASP A 261 -51.02 -84.10 70.85
CA ASP A 261 -50.93 -83.21 71.99
C ASP A 261 -51.79 -81.96 71.79
N ASP A 262 -52.86 -81.82 72.61
CA ASP A 262 -53.82 -80.69 72.55
C ASP A 262 -53.20 -79.32 72.89
N GLN A 263 -52.02 -79.32 73.52
CA GLN A 263 -51.27 -78.07 73.74
C GLN A 263 -50.85 -77.35 72.47
N VAL A 264 -50.89 -77.99 71.32
CA VAL A 264 -50.60 -77.42 70.00
C VAL A 264 -51.74 -76.58 69.45
N THR A 265 -53.01 -76.75 69.95
CA THR A 265 -54.20 -76.03 69.46
C THR A 265 -54.01 -74.51 69.41
N PRO A 266 -53.51 -73.82 70.45
CA PRO A 266 -53.36 -72.36 70.39
C PRO A 266 -52.34 -71.93 69.36
N MET A 267 -51.31 -72.77 69.02
CA MET A 267 -50.30 -72.48 68.00
C MET A 267 -50.92 -72.67 66.62
N LEU A 268 -51.74 -73.65 66.43
CA LEU A 268 -52.43 -73.89 65.16
C LEU A 268 -53.39 -72.75 64.85
N ASP A 269 -54.20 -72.32 65.87
CA ASP A 269 -55.15 -71.19 65.71
C ASP A 269 -54.40 -69.93 65.28
N LEU A 270 -53.24 -69.63 65.91
CA LEU A 270 -52.41 -68.46 65.54
C LEU A 270 -51.89 -68.57 64.09
N VAL A 271 -51.48 -69.74 63.61
CA VAL A 271 -50.96 -69.93 62.24
C VAL A 271 -52.12 -69.89 61.23
N SER A 272 -53.28 -70.48 61.55
CA SER A 272 -54.50 -70.41 60.71
C SER A 272 -54.99 -68.97 60.55
N ASP A 273 -54.98 -68.18 61.64
CA ASP A 273 -55.36 -66.77 61.62
C ASP A 273 -54.35 -65.96 60.77
N ALA A 274 -53.03 -66.22 60.90
CA ALA A 274 -51.99 -65.56 60.11
C ALA A 274 -52.13 -65.90 58.63
N LEU A 275 -52.40 -67.17 58.28
CA LEU A 275 -52.60 -67.61 56.89
C LEU A 275 -53.82 -66.88 56.28
N ALA A 276 -54.95 -66.80 56.98
CA ALA A 276 -56.13 -66.10 56.50
C ALA A 276 -55.89 -64.59 56.30
N GLN A 277 -55.08 -63.96 57.17
CA GLN A 277 -54.73 -62.57 57.04
C GLN A 277 -53.77 -62.30 55.83
N VAL A 278 -52.80 -63.18 55.59
CA VAL A 278 -51.88 -63.10 54.46
C VAL A 278 -52.61 -63.30 53.14
N GLU A 279 -53.52 -64.26 53.06
CA GLU A 279 -54.37 -64.49 51.89
C GLU A 279 -55.29 -63.32 51.58
N GLU A 280 -55.89 -62.72 52.62
CA GLU A 280 -56.72 -61.51 52.45
C GLU A 280 -55.94 -60.31 52.04
N ALA A 281 -54.75 -60.12 52.64
CA ALA A 281 -53.85 -59.06 52.21
C ALA A 281 -53.41 -59.20 50.75
N GLY A 282 -53.08 -60.47 50.32
CA GLY A 282 -52.77 -60.76 48.93
C GLY A 282 -53.93 -60.42 47.99
N ARG A 283 -55.16 -60.79 48.32
CA ARG A 283 -56.36 -60.46 47.52
C ARG A 283 -56.53 -58.94 47.39
N GLN A 284 -56.41 -58.22 48.50
CA GLN A 284 -56.61 -56.76 48.54
C GLN A 284 -55.55 -56.05 47.70
N VAL A 285 -54.28 -56.46 47.79
CA VAL A 285 -53.17 -55.89 46.95
C VAL A 285 -53.40 -56.18 45.48
N ASN A 286 -53.83 -57.41 45.13
CA ASN A 286 -54.11 -57.73 43.71
C ASN A 286 -55.30 -56.88 43.20
N THR A 287 -56.40 -56.79 43.95
CA THR A 287 -57.56 -55.97 43.57
C THR A 287 -57.17 -54.49 43.43
N PHE A 288 -56.31 -53.98 44.31
CA PHE A 288 -55.79 -52.62 44.18
C PHE A 288 -55.02 -52.45 42.88
N GLY A 289 -54.10 -53.40 42.54
CA GLY A 289 -53.31 -53.37 41.31
C GLY A 289 -54.14 -53.44 40.03
N GLU A 290 -55.19 -54.33 40.02
CA GLU A 290 -56.07 -54.48 38.85
C GLU A 290 -56.96 -53.25 38.61
N ASN A 291 -57.30 -52.50 39.65
CA ASN A 291 -58.13 -51.30 39.57
C ASN A 291 -57.29 -50.02 39.17
N LEU A 292 -55.95 -50.11 39.07
CA LEU A 292 -55.11 -49.00 38.57
C LEU A 292 -55.31 -48.86 37.06
N ASP A 293 -55.73 -47.65 36.65
CA ASP A 293 -55.84 -47.31 35.24
C ASP A 293 -54.42 -47.06 34.67
N THR A 294 -53.86 -48.07 34.03
CA THR A 294 -52.51 -48.05 33.45
C THR A 294 -52.59 -48.17 31.95
N ASP A 295 -51.80 -47.29 31.27
CA ASP A 295 -51.64 -47.33 29.81
C ASP A 295 -50.13 -47.33 29.42
N PRO A 296 -49.50 -48.52 29.35
CA PRO A 296 -48.09 -48.66 28.99
C PRO A 296 -47.83 -48.23 27.58
N VAL A 297 -48.78 -48.35 26.65
CA VAL A 297 -48.61 -47.92 25.24
C VAL A 297 -48.54 -46.41 25.18
N ARG A 298 -49.45 -45.75 25.87
CA ARG A 298 -49.46 -44.29 25.96
C ARG A 298 -48.21 -43.73 26.67
N LEU A 299 -47.72 -44.42 27.71
CA LEU A 299 -46.47 -44.06 28.38
C LEU A 299 -45.28 -44.08 27.39
N ALA A 300 -45.14 -45.14 26.59
CA ALA A 300 -44.10 -45.27 25.57
C ALA A 300 -44.19 -44.19 24.46
N GLU A 301 -45.42 -43.82 24.04
CA GLU A 301 -45.66 -42.72 23.11
C GLU A 301 -45.18 -41.38 23.68
N VAL A 302 -45.55 -41.08 24.93
CA VAL A 302 -45.16 -39.86 25.65
C VAL A 302 -43.66 -39.79 25.81
N GLU A 303 -43.00 -40.87 26.20
CA GLU A 303 -41.54 -40.96 26.32
C GLU A 303 -40.85 -40.70 24.96
N THR A 304 -41.34 -41.32 23.91
CA THR A 304 -40.80 -41.14 22.54
C THR A 304 -40.94 -39.70 22.10
N ARG A 305 -42.11 -39.09 22.25
CA ARG A 305 -42.38 -37.70 21.88
C ARG A 305 -41.54 -36.72 22.70
N MET A 306 -41.47 -36.90 24.03
CA MET A 306 -40.62 -36.12 24.92
C MET A 306 -39.13 -36.21 24.53
N GLY A 307 -38.67 -37.43 24.25
CA GLY A 307 -37.29 -37.69 23.80
C GLY A 307 -36.97 -36.92 22.52
N TYR A 308 -37.87 -36.98 21.55
CA TYR A 308 -37.74 -36.26 20.28
C TYR A 308 -37.70 -34.73 20.46
N LEU A 309 -38.63 -34.14 21.21
CA LEU A 309 -38.65 -32.71 21.48
C LEU A 309 -37.41 -32.24 22.24
N LYS A 310 -36.97 -33.00 23.28
CA LYS A 310 -35.74 -32.71 24.01
C LYS A 310 -34.48 -32.77 23.09
N GLN A 311 -34.44 -33.71 22.17
CA GLN A 311 -33.36 -33.83 21.20
C GLN A 311 -33.33 -32.64 20.26
N LEU A 312 -34.48 -32.16 19.77
CA LEU A 312 -34.57 -30.95 18.95
C LEU A 312 -34.11 -29.70 19.71
N CYS A 313 -34.64 -29.49 20.92
CA CYS A 313 -34.26 -28.39 21.79
C CYS A 313 -32.73 -28.37 22.01
N ARG A 314 -32.14 -29.55 22.26
CA ARG A 314 -30.67 -29.68 22.42
C ARG A 314 -29.89 -29.40 21.14
N LYS A 315 -30.40 -29.86 19.99
CA LYS A 315 -29.79 -29.65 18.67
C LYS A 315 -29.68 -28.15 18.32
N TYR A 316 -30.72 -27.41 18.61
CA TYR A 316 -30.81 -25.98 18.29
C TYR A 316 -30.38 -25.06 19.46
N GLY A 317 -30.13 -25.63 20.67
CA GLY A 317 -29.71 -24.85 21.85
C GLY A 317 -30.79 -23.91 22.38
N ARG A 318 -32.08 -24.25 22.13
CA ARG A 318 -33.26 -23.43 22.46
C ARG A 318 -34.27 -24.27 23.25
N ASP A 319 -35.10 -23.64 24.08
CA ASP A 319 -36.26 -24.31 24.65
C ASP A 319 -37.38 -24.43 23.60
N LEU A 320 -38.49 -25.13 23.95
CA LEU A 320 -39.55 -25.38 22.99
C LEU A 320 -40.26 -24.09 22.51
N PRO A 321 -40.62 -23.14 23.39
CA PRO A 321 -41.17 -21.85 22.97
C PRO A 321 -40.22 -21.10 22.01
N GLU A 322 -38.95 -20.94 22.39
CA GLU A 322 -37.95 -20.28 21.57
C GLU A 322 -37.72 -21.00 20.23
N LEU A 323 -37.85 -22.31 20.19
CA LEU A 323 -37.72 -23.11 18.97
C LEU A 323 -38.88 -22.87 18.00
N ILE A 324 -40.10 -22.70 18.54
CA ILE A 324 -41.30 -22.35 17.75
C ILE A 324 -41.16 -20.94 17.17
N GLU A 325 -40.72 -19.96 17.96
CA GLU A 325 -40.44 -18.60 17.48
C GLU A 325 -39.37 -18.62 16.39
N TYR A 326 -38.27 -19.33 16.58
CA TYR A 326 -37.23 -19.48 15.61
C TYR A 326 -37.69 -20.08 14.28
N TYR A 327 -38.60 -21.07 14.35
CA TYR A 327 -39.19 -21.64 13.15
C TYR A 327 -40.00 -20.60 12.35
N GLN A 328 -40.75 -19.75 13.04
CA GLN A 328 -41.51 -18.65 12.42
C GLN A 328 -40.55 -17.59 11.83
N GLU A 329 -39.48 -17.23 12.54
CA GLU A 329 -38.45 -16.31 12.05
C GLU A 329 -37.83 -16.82 10.76
N ILE A 330 -37.51 -18.12 10.68
CA ILE A 330 -36.95 -18.74 9.47
C ILE A 330 -37.90 -18.62 8.29
N GLN A 331 -39.19 -18.89 8.50
CA GLN A 331 -40.19 -18.78 7.42
C GLN A 331 -40.28 -17.37 6.86
N VAL A 332 -40.31 -16.36 7.72
CA VAL A 332 -40.26 -14.94 7.30
C VAL A 332 -38.97 -14.59 6.59
N ALA A 333 -37.85 -15.11 7.08
CA ALA A 333 -36.54 -14.85 6.46
C ALA A 333 -36.41 -15.50 5.08
N LEU A 334 -36.94 -16.72 4.89
CA LEU A 334 -36.99 -17.40 3.59
C LEU A 334 -37.81 -16.60 2.57
N ASP A 335 -38.97 -16.07 2.97
CA ASP A 335 -39.78 -15.22 2.09
C ASP A 335 -39.05 -13.91 1.70
N ALA A 336 -38.35 -13.30 2.65
CA ALA A 336 -37.58 -12.08 2.42
C ALA A 336 -36.36 -12.30 1.51
N LEU A 337 -35.72 -13.46 1.59
CA LEU A 337 -34.55 -13.80 0.77
C LEU A 337 -34.91 -14.07 -0.71
N ASN A 338 -36.16 -14.31 -1.05
CA ASN A 338 -36.64 -14.55 -2.43
C ASN A 338 -36.85 -13.27 -3.28
N GLY A 339 -36.43 -12.10 -2.79
CA GLY A 339 -36.58 -10.82 -3.49
C GLY A 339 -35.58 -10.61 -4.65
N ASP A 340 -36.04 -9.93 -5.71
CA ASP A 340 -35.26 -9.59 -6.92
C ASP A 340 -34.16 -8.55 -6.65
N GLY A 341 -32.92 -8.94 -6.82
CA GLY A 341 -31.77 -8.05 -6.88
C GLY A 341 -31.33 -7.78 -8.33
N GLN A 342 -30.41 -6.82 -8.54
CA GLN A 342 -29.77 -6.57 -9.86
C GLN A 342 -29.16 -7.89 -10.39
N SER A 343 -29.47 -8.23 -11.65
CA SER A 343 -28.99 -9.46 -12.29
C SER A 343 -27.46 -9.48 -12.38
N ILE A 344 -26.85 -10.60 -12.02
CA ILE A 344 -25.40 -10.80 -12.13
C ILE A 344 -24.96 -10.68 -13.59
N GLU A 345 -25.76 -11.20 -14.52
CA GLU A 345 -25.51 -11.16 -15.97
C GLU A 345 -25.45 -9.71 -16.49
N ALA A 346 -26.28 -8.81 -15.95
CA ALA A 346 -26.21 -7.39 -16.32
C ALA A 346 -24.92 -6.72 -15.82
N LEU A 347 -24.44 -7.09 -14.63
CA LEU A 347 -23.17 -6.60 -14.10
C LEU A 347 -21.97 -7.21 -14.81
N GLU A 348 -22.04 -8.45 -15.22
CA GLU A 348 -21.02 -9.12 -16.05
C GLU A 348 -20.89 -8.43 -17.41
N ALA A 349 -22.01 -8.19 -18.09
CA ALA A 349 -22.03 -7.46 -19.34
C ALA A 349 -21.49 -6.03 -19.20
N ALA A 350 -21.84 -5.33 -18.12
CA ALA A 350 -21.32 -4.00 -17.83
C ALA A 350 -19.79 -4.00 -17.58
N HIS A 351 -19.27 -5.00 -16.87
CA HIS A 351 -17.83 -5.17 -16.65
C HIS A 351 -17.10 -5.49 -17.96
N GLU A 352 -17.61 -6.42 -18.76
CA GLU A 352 -17.02 -6.79 -20.06
C GLU A 352 -16.98 -5.59 -21.03
N ASN A 353 -18.05 -4.81 -21.10
CA ASN A 353 -18.08 -3.59 -21.89
C ASN A 353 -17.07 -2.55 -21.40
N ALA A 354 -16.97 -2.32 -20.09
CA ALA A 354 -16.02 -1.37 -19.52
C ALA A 354 -14.57 -1.82 -19.76
N GLN A 355 -14.28 -3.11 -19.64
CA GLN A 355 -12.97 -3.68 -19.94
C GLN A 355 -12.61 -3.53 -21.42
N SER A 356 -13.54 -3.79 -22.32
CA SER A 356 -13.35 -3.61 -23.78
C SER A 356 -13.05 -2.16 -24.14
N MET A 357 -13.76 -1.20 -23.51
CA MET A 357 -13.47 0.23 -23.68
C MET A 357 -12.07 0.60 -23.17
N LEU A 358 -11.65 0.09 -22.01
CA LEU A 358 -10.32 0.30 -21.48
C LEU A 358 -9.24 -0.22 -22.43
N ASP A 359 -9.42 -1.43 -22.95
CA ASP A 359 -8.47 -2.05 -23.89
C ASP A 359 -8.37 -1.25 -25.19
N GLU A 360 -9.49 -0.74 -25.69
CA GLU A 360 -9.52 0.12 -26.88
C GLU A 360 -8.79 1.45 -26.66
N GLU A 361 -9.05 2.14 -25.55
CA GLU A 361 -8.39 3.40 -25.22
C GLU A 361 -6.88 3.21 -24.94
N CYS A 362 -6.49 2.12 -24.30
CA CYS A 362 -5.09 1.73 -24.13
C CYS A 362 -4.40 1.47 -25.48
N ALA A 363 -5.06 0.77 -26.41
CA ALA A 363 -4.50 0.53 -27.73
C ALA A 363 -4.30 1.82 -28.54
N LYS A 364 -5.23 2.78 -28.42
CA LYS A 364 -5.08 4.13 -29.01
C LYS A 364 -3.86 4.85 -28.41
N LEU A 365 -3.72 4.84 -27.09
CA LEU A 365 -2.59 5.47 -26.40
C LEU A 365 -1.25 4.82 -26.80
N THR A 366 -1.17 3.49 -26.83
CA THR A 366 0.02 2.76 -27.30
C THR A 366 0.42 3.17 -28.73
N LYS A 367 -0.54 3.33 -29.62
CA LYS A 367 -0.28 3.80 -31.00
C LYS A 367 0.30 5.22 -31.03
N LEU A 368 -0.24 6.12 -30.22
CA LEU A 368 0.27 7.48 -30.06
C LEU A 368 1.69 7.49 -29.49
N ARG A 369 1.93 6.71 -28.44
CA ARG A 369 3.27 6.55 -27.84
C ARG A 369 4.29 6.02 -28.83
N LYS A 370 3.96 4.99 -29.60
CA LYS A 370 4.85 4.48 -30.68
C LYS A 370 5.19 5.55 -31.72
N LYS A 371 4.25 6.40 -32.08
CA LYS A 371 4.48 7.54 -32.99
C LYS A 371 5.38 8.60 -32.33
N ALA A 372 5.13 8.93 -31.08
CA ALA A 372 5.93 9.87 -30.30
C ALA A 372 7.37 9.34 -30.10
N ALA A 373 7.53 8.06 -29.78
CA ALA A 373 8.84 7.41 -29.62
C ALA A 373 9.71 7.56 -30.86
N LYS A 374 9.19 7.20 -32.05
CA LYS A 374 9.94 7.34 -33.31
C LYS A 374 10.33 8.79 -33.60
N ARG A 375 9.45 9.74 -33.32
CA ARG A 375 9.75 11.17 -33.50
C ARG A 375 10.81 11.65 -32.54
N LEU A 376 10.72 11.23 -31.26
CA LEU A 376 11.71 11.55 -30.25
C LEU A 376 13.07 10.96 -30.57
N GLU A 377 13.14 9.69 -30.98
CA GLU A 377 14.37 9.02 -31.41
C GLU A 377 15.09 9.81 -32.51
N SER A 378 14.37 10.20 -33.56
CA SER A 378 14.92 10.99 -34.66
C SER A 378 15.39 12.35 -34.20
N GLN A 379 14.55 13.09 -33.48
CA GLN A 379 14.89 14.46 -33.04
C GLN A 379 16.07 14.46 -32.08
N LEU A 380 16.13 13.51 -31.12
CA LEU A 380 17.23 13.44 -30.16
C LEU A 380 18.56 13.10 -30.84
N ILE A 381 18.56 12.20 -31.81
CA ILE A 381 19.79 11.91 -32.60
C ILE A 381 20.25 13.15 -33.35
N ASP A 382 19.34 13.92 -33.94
CA ASP A 382 19.70 15.16 -34.63
C ASP A 382 20.25 16.23 -33.67
N GLU A 383 19.74 16.29 -32.44
CA GLU A 383 20.25 17.16 -31.36
C GLU A 383 21.62 16.71 -30.83
N LEU A 384 21.94 15.41 -30.85
CA LEU A 384 23.20 14.84 -30.36
C LEU A 384 24.34 14.93 -31.35
N LYS A 385 24.09 14.87 -32.67
CA LYS A 385 25.12 14.94 -33.70
C LYS A 385 26.07 16.13 -33.56
N PRO A 386 25.62 17.38 -33.43
CA PRO A 386 26.49 18.53 -33.30
C PRO A 386 27.24 18.62 -31.96
N LEU A 387 26.90 17.76 -30.99
CA LEU A 387 27.55 17.65 -29.67
C LEU A 387 28.67 16.59 -29.63
N ALA A 388 29.22 16.20 -30.79
CA ALA A 388 30.21 15.14 -30.98
C ALA A 388 29.69 13.74 -30.53
N MET A 389 28.40 13.50 -30.70
CA MET A 389 27.75 12.24 -30.37
C MET A 389 27.05 11.64 -31.63
N GLU A 390 27.75 11.61 -32.77
CA GLU A 390 27.17 11.20 -34.06
C GLU A 390 26.81 9.71 -34.15
N ARG A 391 27.48 8.86 -33.35
CA ARG A 391 27.40 7.40 -33.44
C ARG A 391 26.58 6.76 -32.34
N VAL A 392 25.91 7.57 -31.56
CA VAL A 392 25.04 7.08 -30.47
C VAL A 392 23.79 6.43 -31.02
N LYS A 393 23.25 5.51 -30.25
CA LYS A 393 21.92 4.91 -30.47
C LYS A 393 21.04 5.23 -29.30
N PHE A 394 19.82 5.64 -29.60
CA PHE A 394 18.78 5.85 -28.61
C PHE A 394 17.51 5.15 -29.08
N LYS A 395 16.81 4.52 -28.16
CA LYS A 395 15.52 3.86 -28.40
C LYS A 395 14.57 4.10 -27.22
N ALA A 396 13.38 4.56 -27.52
CA ALA A 396 12.28 4.56 -26.56
C ALA A 396 11.53 3.22 -26.69
N ASP A 397 11.88 2.26 -25.83
CA ASP A 397 11.32 0.92 -25.85
C ASP A 397 9.96 0.87 -25.14
N LEU A 398 8.95 0.32 -25.83
CA LEU A 398 7.59 0.17 -25.31
C LEU A 398 7.28 -1.31 -25.16
N ARG A 399 7.15 -1.77 -23.93
CA ARG A 399 6.76 -3.14 -23.60
C ARG A 399 5.33 -3.16 -23.11
N SER A 400 4.52 -4.08 -23.66
CA SER A 400 3.12 -4.24 -23.24
C SER A 400 3.02 -4.81 -21.84
N THR A 401 2.06 -4.30 -21.07
CA THR A 401 1.70 -4.77 -19.72
C THR A 401 0.18 -4.82 -19.58
N ALA A 402 -0.31 -5.31 -18.45
CA ALA A 402 -1.73 -5.23 -18.13
C ALA A 402 -2.20 -3.76 -18.11
N PRO A 403 -3.43 -3.47 -18.57
CA PRO A 403 -4.01 -2.14 -18.53
C PRO A 403 -4.03 -1.55 -17.12
N GLN A 404 -3.59 -0.30 -17.00
CA GLN A 404 -3.56 0.48 -15.78
C GLN A 404 -4.14 1.88 -16.05
N SER A 405 -4.32 2.70 -15.03
CA SER A 405 -4.83 4.07 -15.16
C SER A 405 -4.02 4.95 -16.12
N HIS A 406 -2.76 4.61 -16.35
CA HIS A 406 -1.83 5.33 -17.23
C HIS A 406 -1.54 4.61 -18.56
N GLY A 407 -2.27 3.55 -18.89
CA GLY A 407 -2.13 2.78 -20.13
C GLY A 407 -1.61 1.36 -19.92
N ALA A 408 -1.38 0.68 -21.04
CA ALA A 408 -0.92 -0.71 -21.09
C ALA A 408 0.54 -0.84 -21.57
N ASP A 409 1.38 0.19 -21.34
CA ASP A 409 2.78 0.20 -21.77
C ASP A 409 3.72 0.58 -20.63
N VAL A 410 4.83 -0.15 -20.52
CA VAL A 410 6.03 0.29 -19.81
C VAL A 410 6.93 0.97 -20.82
N VAL A 411 7.33 2.21 -20.56
CA VAL A 411 8.23 2.99 -21.40
C VAL A 411 9.61 3.01 -20.77
N GLU A 412 10.64 2.58 -21.51
CA GLU A 412 12.02 2.59 -21.07
C GLU A 412 12.94 3.20 -22.13
N PHE A 413 13.72 4.19 -21.76
CA PHE A 413 14.71 4.82 -22.63
C PHE A 413 16.03 4.07 -22.57
N LEU A 414 16.43 3.53 -23.70
CA LEU A 414 17.68 2.80 -23.88
C LEU A 414 18.67 3.62 -24.68
N PHE A 415 19.93 3.61 -24.27
CA PHE A 415 20.99 4.38 -24.85
C PHE A 415 22.26 3.55 -25.05
N SER A 416 22.98 3.82 -26.12
CA SER A 416 24.31 3.28 -26.35
C SER A 416 25.22 4.39 -26.87
N PRO A 417 26.26 4.80 -26.12
CA PRO A 417 27.18 5.89 -26.52
C PRO A 417 28.15 5.48 -27.63
N ASN A 418 28.47 4.19 -27.75
CA ASN A 418 29.53 3.71 -28.64
C ASN A 418 28.98 2.75 -29.71
N PRO A 419 29.52 2.80 -30.94
CA PRO A 419 29.19 1.85 -31.99
C PRO A 419 29.52 0.42 -31.57
N GLY A 420 28.54 -0.49 -31.70
CA GLY A 420 28.72 -1.90 -31.35
C GLY A 420 28.43 -2.25 -29.90
N ALA A 421 28.28 -1.29 -28.99
CA ALA A 421 27.83 -1.52 -27.65
C ALA A 421 26.30 -1.82 -27.62
N PRO A 422 25.82 -2.70 -26.73
CA PRO A 422 24.38 -2.95 -26.56
C PRO A 422 23.66 -1.69 -26.06
N LEU A 423 22.37 -1.60 -26.39
CA LEU A 423 21.48 -0.62 -25.77
C LEU A 423 21.28 -0.99 -24.31
N GLN A 424 21.49 -0.05 -23.41
CA GLN A 424 21.35 -0.21 -21.96
C GLN A 424 20.43 0.88 -21.40
N PRO A 425 19.76 0.66 -20.25
CA PRO A 425 19.03 1.71 -19.57
C PRO A 425 19.91 2.94 -19.31
N LEU A 426 19.33 4.13 -19.38
CA LEU A 426 20.07 5.39 -19.19
C LEU A 426 20.82 5.47 -17.85
N THR A 427 20.36 4.74 -16.84
CA THR A 427 20.98 4.69 -15.49
C THR A 427 22.30 3.95 -15.44
N GLU A 428 22.56 3.07 -16.41
CA GLU A 428 23.73 2.19 -16.42
C GLU A 428 24.86 2.69 -17.36
N THR A 429 24.61 3.78 -18.08
CA THR A 429 25.49 4.26 -19.13
C THR A 429 26.11 5.61 -18.80
N ALA A 430 27.38 5.73 -19.15
CA ALA A 430 28.13 6.94 -19.50
C ALA A 430 29.07 7.59 -18.49
N SER A 431 30.17 8.13 -19.04
CA SER A 431 31.04 9.10 -18.40
C SER A 431 30.32 10.43 -18.14
N GLY A 432 30.75 11.20 -17.11
CA GLY A 432 30.11 12.46 -16.71
C GLY A 432 29.83 13.43 -17.86
N GLY A 433 30.84 13.72 -18.73
CA GLY A 433 30.68 14.68 -19.82
C GLY A 433 29.74 14.21 -20.95
N GLU A 434 29.71 12.91 -21.28
CA GLU A 434 28.78 12.38 -22.28
C GLU A 434 27.35 12.43 -21.80
N MET A 435 27.11 12.11 -20.53
CA MET A 435 25.78 12.19 -19.93
C MET A 435 25.29 13.64 -19.86
N SER A 436 26.17 14.59 -19.54
CA SER A 436 25.81 16.01 -19.52
C SER A 436 25.41 16.52 -20.90
N ARG A 437 26.13 16.11 -21.96
CA ARG A 437 25.78 16.45 -23.37
C ARG A 437 24.50 15.75 -23.81
N PHE A 438 24.32 14.47 -23.45
CA PHE A 438 23.07 13.76 -23.70
C PHE A 438 21.89 14.48 -23.06
N LEU A 439 21.99 14.86 -21.77
CA LEU A 439 20.93 15.57 -21.08
C LEU A 439 20.66 16.95 -21.69
N LEU A 440 21.70 17.67 -22.16
CA LEU A 440 21.52 18.92 -22.87
C LEU A 440 20.63 18.73 -24.12
N ALA A 441 20.95 17.75 -24.96
CA ALA A 441 20.17 17.41 -26.15
C ALA A 441 18.75 16.93 -25.79
N PHE A 442 18.64 16.09 -24.76
CA PHE A 442 17.37 15.59 -24.28
C PHE A 442 16.47 16.74 -23.79
N LYS A 443 16.98 17.64 -22.97
CA LYS A 443 16.25 18.82 -22.48
C LYS A 443 15.87 19.80 -23.61
N ALA A 444 16.67 19.90 -24.66
CA ALA A 444 16.28 20.65 -25.85
C ALA A 444 15.03 20.07 -26.53
N CYS A 445 14.89 18.73 -26.58
CA CYS A 445 13.70 18.08 -27.11
C CYS A 445 12.45 18.34 -26.24
N PHE A 446 12.59 18.54 -24.92
CA PHE A 446 11.50 18.67 -23.96
C PHE A 446 11.27 20.10 -23.44
N THR A 447 11.82 21.11 -24.08
CA THR A 447 11.75 22.51 -23.60
C THR A 447 10.33 22.98 -23.29
N LYS A 448 9.33 22.52 -24.04
CA LYS A 448 7.92 22.90 -23.88
C LYS A 448 7.14 22.09 -22.83
N VAL A 449 7.68 20.98 -22.39
CA VAL A 449 6.93 19.96 -21.61
C VAL A 449 7.51 19.78 -20.20
N ASP A 450 8.81 19.98 -20.06
CA ASP A 450 9.53 19.80 -18.79
C ASP A 450 9.24 20.98 -17.85
N PRO A 451 8.67 20.74 -16.65
CA PRO A 451 8.30 21.81 -15.72
C PRO A 451 9.48 22.35 -14.90
N ILE A 452 10.66 21.75 -14.99
CA ILE A 452 11.81 22.10 -14.14
C ILE A 452 12.31 23.51 -14.44
N GLY A 453 12.38 24.35 -13.42
CA GLY A 453 12.77 25.75 -13.54
C GLY A 453 14.28 25.98 -13.63
N THR A 454 15.11 25.11 -13.04
CA THR A 454 16.57 25.29 -12.97
C THR A 454 17.32 24.05 -13.42
N LEU A 455 18.22 24.20 -14.37
CA LEU A 455 19.11 23.15 -14.87
C LEU A 455 20.56 23.47 -14.49
N ILE A 456 21.28 22.47 -13.98
CA ILE A 456 22.69 22.60 -13.58
C ILE A 456 23.53 21.61 -14.38
N PHE A 457 24.50 22.12 -15.12
CA PHE A 457 25.42 21.33 -15.93
C PHE A 457 26.82 21.38 -15.37
N ASP A 458 27.37 20.22 -15.02
CA ASP A 458 28.78 20.04 -14.67
C ASP A 458 29.50 19.21 -15.72
N GLU A 459 30.77 19.49 -15.95
CA GLU A 459 31.65 18.72 -16.86
C GLU A 459 31.12 18.58 -18.30
N ILE A 460 30.22 19.45 -18.75
CA ILE A 460 29.60 19.34 -20.10
C ILE A 460 30.61 19.52 -21.22
N ASP A 461 31.70 20.25 -20.97
CA ASP A 461 32.76 20.62 -21.88
C ASP A 461 34.01 19.72 -21.78
N VAL A 462 33.98 18.65 -21.01
CA VAL A 462 35.10 17.71 -20.90
C VAL A 462 35.31 16.97 -22.21
N GLY A 463 36.53 17.04 -22.73
CA GLY A 463 36.93 16.37 -23.95
C GLY A 463 36.42 17.01 -25.25
N VAL A 464 35.91 18.24 -25.20
CA VAL A 464 35.42 18.95 -26.39
C VAL A 464 36.14 20.27 -26.60
N SER A 465 36.22 20.71 -27.88
CA SER A 465 36.84 21.98 -28.25
C SER A 465 36.24 22.51 -29.57
N GLY A 466 36.60 23.73 -29.93
CA GLY A 466 36.25 24.35 -31.21
C GLY A 466 34.74 24.38 -31.48
N ARG A 467 34.31 23.84 -32.62
CA ARG A 467 32.90 23.88 -33.07
C ARG A 467 31.93 23.21 -32.09
N VAL A 468 32.35 22.14 -31.42
CA VAL A 468 31.49 21.43 -30.46
C VAL A 468 31.23 22.28 -29.21
N ALA A 469 32.26 22.96 -28.68
CA ALA A 469 32.12 23.89 -27.56
C ALA A 469 31.21 25.07 -27.93
N GLN A 470 31.27 25.57 -29.17
CA GLN A 470 30.36 26.60 -29.67
C GLN A 470 28.90 26.08 -29.67
N THR A 471 28.65 24.91 -30.22
CA THR A 471 27.29 24.32 -30.22
C THR A 471 26.75 24.10 -28.81
N ILE A 472 27.58 23.64 -27.87
CA ILE A 472 27.19 23.51 -26.46
C ILE A 472 26.76 24.87 -25.90
N ALA A 473 27.56 25.92 -26.14
CA ALA A 473 27.30 27.29 -25.69
C ALA A 473 25.97 27.82 -26.24
N GLU A 474 25.73 27.63 -27.54
CA GLU A 474 24.48 28.01 -28.22
C GLU A 474 23.26 27.28 -27.62
N LYS A 475 23.34 25.95 -27.41
CA LYS A 475 22.24 25.17 -26.84
C LYS A 475 21.97 25.51 -25.37
N LEU A 476 23.01 25.73 -24.56
CA LEU A 476 22.86 26.21 -23.20
C LEU A 476 22.14 27.57 -23.15
N TYR A 477 22.54 28.49 -24.05
CA TYR A 477 21.88 29.79 -24.17
C TYR A 477 20.42 29.65 -24.61
N GLN A 478 20.12 28.83 -25.62
CA GLN A 478 18.73 28.58 -26.05
C GLN A 478 17.86 28.01 -24.92
N LEU A 479 18.37 27.06 -24.12
CA LEU A 479 17.67 26.57 -22.96
C LEU A 479 17.44 27.65 -21.89
N SER A 480 18.42 28.54 -21.73
CA SER A 480 18.37 29.60 -20.72
C SER A 480 17.32 30.67 -20.99
N GLN A 481 16.81 30.77 -22.23
CA GLN A 481 15.70 31.68 -22.55
C GLN A 481 14.37 31.32 -21.90
N HIS A 482 14.23 30.07 -21.47
CA HIS A 482 12.98 29.56 -20.89
C HIS A 482 13.12 29.13 -19.43
N ARG A 483 14.35 29.01 -18.92
CA ARG A 483 14.64 28.52 -17.57
C ARG A 483 16.01 28.98 -17.08
N GLN A 484 16.23 28.96 -15.79
CA GLN A 484 17.56 29.26 -15.26
C GLN A 484 18.54 28.11 -15.56
N VAL A 485 19.68 28.43 -16.10
CA VAL A 485 20.78 27.47 -16.37
C VAL A 485 22.02 27.89 -15.59
N LEU A 486 22.59 26.96 -14.84
CA LEU A 486 23.88 27.08 -14.18
C LEU A 486 24.86 26.11 -14.85
N CYS A 487 25.97 26.61 -15.39
CA CYS A 487 26.98 25.79 -16.05
C CYS A 487 28.35 25.99 -15.40
N VAL A 488 28.99 24.88 -15.03
CA VAL A 488 30.40 24.87 -14.61
C VAL A 488 31.24 24.53 -15.81
N THR A 489 32.16 25.42 -16.19
CA THR A 489 32.97 25.27 -17.43
C THR A 489 34.36 25.84 -17.27
N HIS A 490 35.26 25.35 -18.11
CA HIS A 490 36.57 25.93 -18.37
C HIS A 490 36.72 26.45 -19.82
N GLN A 491 35.61 26.33 -20.61
CA GLN A 491 35.64 26.74 -22.03
C GLN A 491 35.26 28.21 -22.17
N PRO A 492 36.17 29.05 -22.76
CA PRO A 492 35.91 30.48 -22.92
C PRO A 492 34.70 30.78 -23.81
N LEU A 493 34.37 29.92 -24.81
CA LEU A 493 33.18 30.06 -25.65
C LEU A 493 31.89 29.96 -24.86
N VAL A 494 31.80 29.01 -23.93
CA VAL A 494 30.63 28.84 -23.07
C VAL A 494 30.50 30.01 -22.10
N ALA A 495 31.62 30.45 -21.50
CA ALA A 495 31.64 31.57 -20.57
C ALA A 495 31.30 32.90 -21.27
N ALA A 496 31.65 33.07 -22.53
CA ALA A 496 31.31 34.25 -23.32
C ALA A 496 29.80 34.38 -23.61
N MET A 497 29.04 33.28 -23.61
CA MET A 497 27.58 33.26 -23.79
C MET A 497 26.78 33.55 -22.51
N ALA A 498 27.44 33.64 -21.35
CA ALA A 498 26.74 33.81 -20.06
C ALA A 498 25.99 35.15 -19.94
N ASP A 499 24.83 35.14 -19.32
CA ASP A 499 24.15 36.35 -18.86
C ASP A 499 24.79 36.86 -17.55
N ALA A 500 25.15 35.95 -16.64
CA ALA A 500 25.95 36.24 -15.46
C ALA A 500 27.18 35.32 -15.38
N HIS A 501 28.35 35.93 -15.14
CA HIS A 501 29.60 35.20 -15.06
C HIS A 501 30.24 35.37 -13.68
N PHE A 502 30.56 34.25 -13.04
CA PHE A 502 31.15 34.18 -11.71
C PHE A 502 32.51 33.49 -11.77
N HIS A 503 33.50 34.07 -11.11
CA HIS A 503 34.81 33.44 -10.93
C HIS A 503 34.92 32.80 -9.57
N VAL A 504 35.38 31.55 -9.54
CA VAL A 504 35.59 30.78 -8.30
C VAL A 504 37.10 30.62 -8.09
N ASP A 505 37.58 31.10 -6.94
CA ASP A 505 39.00 31.13 -6.58
C ASP A 505 39.24 30.52 -5.19
N LYS A 506 40.42 29.94 -4.99
CA LYS A 506 40.93 29.49 -3.70
C LYS A 506 41.88 30.52 -3.14
N GLN A 507 41.57 31.07 -2.01
CA GLN A 507 42.40 32.00 -1.28
C GLN A 507 42.92 31.40 0.00
N VAL A 508 44.19 31.62 0.31
CA VAL A 508 44.79 31.28 1.60
C VAL A 508 44.62 32.47 2.53
N VAL A 509 43.78 32.30 3.56
CA VAL A 509 43.52 33.33 4.57
C VAL A 509 44.24 32.96 5.85
N SER A 510 45.03 33.88 6.41
CA SER A 510 45.72 33.73 7.67
C SER A 510 44.91 34.43 8.78
N ASN A 511 44.50 33.68 9.79
CA ASN A 511 43.69 34.19 10.92
C ASN A 511 44.56 34.48 12.15
N GLY A 512 45.83 34.91 12.00
CA GLY A 512 46.67 35.24 13.15
C GLY A 512 48.13 35.45 12.82
N LYS A 513 48.91 35.87 13.82
CA LYS A 513 50.36 36.13 13.72
C LYS A 513 51.27 34.87 13.64
N LYS A 514 50.70 33.66 13.57
CA LYS A 514 51.42 32.42 13.42
C LYS A 514 51.17 31.76 12.06
N LYS A 515 52.22 31.41 11.34
CA LYS A 515 52.21 30.68 10.06
C LYS A 515 51.44 29.32 10.08
N THR A 516 51.10 28.84 11.24
CA THR A 516 50.34 27.58 11.43
C THR A 516 48.81 27.76 11.33
N ASP A 517 48.30 28.98 11.14
CA ASP A 517 46.85 29.28 11.04
C ASP A 517 46.37 29.63 9.63
N GLU A 518 47.13 29.21 8.62
CA GLU A 518 46.75 29.38 7.20
C GLU A 518 45.61 28.41 6.87
N ARG A 519 44.50 28.95 6.34
CA ARG A 519 43.34 28.15 5.91
C ARG A 519 42.95 28.50 4.49
N THR A 520 42.67 27.47 3.71
CA THR A 520 42.14 27.64 2.35
C THR A 520 40.65 27.92 2.41
N VAL A 521 40.20 28.95 1.76
CA VAL A 521 38.80 29.32 1.60
C VAL A 521 38.47 29.47 0.11
N VAL A 522 37.23 29.13 -0.24
CA VAL A 522 36.67 29.34 -1.57
C VAL A 522 35.94 30.68 -1.59
N ARG A 523 36.24 31.50 -2.58
CA ARG A 523 35.55 32.77 -2.87
C ARG A 523 34.87 32.69 -4.22
N VAL A 524 33.70 33.33 -4.33
CA VAL A 524 32.96 33.46 -5.59
C VAL A 524 32.71 34.95 -5.83
N THR A 525 33.14 35.43 -6.98
CA THR A 525 33.00 36.84 -7.33
C THR A 525 32.23 36.97 -8.64
N GLY A 526 31.19 37.76 -8.66
CA GLY A 526 30.50 38.13 -9.91
C GLY A 526 31.40 39.07 -10.74
N LEU A 527 31.57 38.76 -11.99
CA LEU A 527 32.45 39.52 -12.87
C LEU A 527 31.67 40.65 -13.58
N ASP A 528 32.21 41.86 -13.49
CA ASP A 528 31.77 42.98 -14.34
C ASP A 528 32.36 42.81 -15.78
N ALA A 529 32.04 43.73 -16.69
CA ALA A 529 32.45 43.66 -18.08
C ALA A 529 33.97 43.62 -18.25
N THR A 530 34.75 44.31 -17.38
CA THR A 530 36.19 44.35 -17.44
C THR A 530 36.82 43.06 -16.91
N ALA A 531 36.44 42.65 -15.71
CA ALA A 531 36.91 41.40 -15.11
C ALA A 531 36.52 40.17 -15.95
N ARG A 532 35.37 40.21 -16.62
CA ARG A 532 34.93 39.15 -17.53
C ARG A 532 35.83 39.01 -18.74
N ARG A 533 36.28 40.14 -19.31
CA ARG A 533 37.27 40.11 -20.42
C ARG A 533 38.59 39.50 -19.97
N GLU A 534 39.09 39.92 -18.81
CA GLU A 534 40.35 39.41 -18.25
C GLU A 534 40.27 37.89 -17.98
N GLU A 535 39.15 37.43 -17.37
CA GLU A 535 38.91 35.99 -17.11
C GLU A 535 38.86 35.19 -18.42
N LEU A 536 38.13 35.68 -19.43
CA LEU A 536 38.06 35.03 -20.74
C LEU A 536 39.44 34.98 -21.43
N ALA A 537 40.24 36.02 -21.29
CA ALA A 537 41.60 36.05 -21.80
C ALA A 537 42.51 35.02 -21.10
N GLN A 538 42.35 34.86 -19.80
CA GLN A 538 43.06 33.85 -19.01
C GLN A 538 42.64 32.42 -19.39
N LEU A 539 41.33 32.14 -19.54
CA LEU A 539 40.81 30.85 -19.98
C LEU A 539 41.29 30.47 -21.40
N ALA A 540 41.46 31.45 -22.27
CA ALA A 540 41.95 31.25 -23.63
C ALA A 540 43.45 30.90 -23.71
N GLY A 541 44.25 31.14 -22.66
CA GLY A 541 45.64 30.72 -22.58
C GLY A 541 46.59 31.45 -23.57
N GLY A 542 46.33 32.72 -23.87
CA GLY A 542 47.13 33.53 -24.80
C GLY A 542 48.60 33.69 -24.36
N ARG A 543 49.54 33.71 -25.34
CA ARG A 543 50.97 33.86 -25.08
C ARG A 543 51.33 35.25 -24.54
N SER A 544 50.51 36.25 -24.80
CA SER A 544 50.59 37.58 -24.23
C SER A 544 49.22 38.10 -23.73
N HIS A 545 49.25 39.01 -22.77
CA HIS A 545 48.02 39.61 -22.22
C HIS A 545 47.19 40.32 -23.30
N GLN A 546 47.82 41.00 -24.25
CA GLN A 546 47.15 41.71 -25.35
C GLN A 546 46.46 40.75 -26.34
N GLU A 547 47.09 39.63 -26.72
CA GLU A 547 46.50 38.62 -27.61
C GLU A 547 45.31 37.96 -26.92
N GLY A 548 45.41 37.65 -25.61
CA GLY A 548 44.30 37.11 -24.81
C GLY A 548 43.09 38.03 -24.76
N ILE A 549 43.32 39.33 -24.55
CA ILE A 549 42.23 40.34 -24.52
C ILE A 549 41.55 40.48 -25.88
N ALA A 550 42.33 40.58 -26.97
CA ALA A 550 41.78 40.66 -28.33
C ALA A 550 40.94 39.42 -28.68
N PHE A 551 41.38 38.24 -28.26
CA PHE A 551 40.63 36.99 -28.44
C PHE A 551 39.31 37.01 -27.57
N ALA A 552 39.38 37.45 -26.32
CA ALA A 552 38.22 37.56 -25.46
C ALA A 552 37.15 38.53 -26.02
N GLU A 553 37.59 39.67 -26.59
CA GLU A 553 36.70 40.64 -27.27
C GLU A 553 36.05 40.02 -28.52
N SER A 554 36.79 39.25 -29.30
CA SER A 554 36.25 38.52 -30.46
C SER A 554 35.17 37.50 -30.03
N LEU A 555 35.41 36.75 -28.93
CA LEU A 555 34.43 35.80 -28.37
C LEU A 555 33.18 36.50 -27.90
N LEU A 556 33.30 37.63 -27.20
CA LEU A 556 32.14 38.39 -26.73
C LEU A 556 31.34 38.98 -27.90
N ALA A 557 32.00 39.46 -28.97
CA ALA A 557 31.35 39.91 -30.18
C ALA A 557 30.60 38.78 -30.91
N GLN A 558 31.20 37.60 -31.01
CA GLN A 558 30.56 36.41 -31.56
C GLN A 558 29.35 35.99 -30.72
N ALA A 559 29.49 35.95 -29.40
CA ALA A 559 28.41 35.65 -28.50
C ALA A 559 27.24 36.65 -28.63
N ALA A 560 27.53 37.95 -28.76
CA ALA A 560 26.51 38.97 -28.97
C ALA A 560 25.71 38.76 -30.27
N THR A 561 26.41 38.36 -31.36
CA THR A 561 25.77 38.06 -32.66
C THR A 561 24.82 36.84 -32.54
N ILE A 562 25.27 35.77 -31.87
CA ILE A 562 24.47 34.55 -31.66
C ILE A 562 23.23 34.83 -30.77
N ARG A 563 23.38 35.71 -29.77
CA ARG A 563 22.29 36.09 -28.86
C ARG A 563 21.23 36.96 -29.54
N GLN A 564 21.53 37.60 -30.66
CA GLN A 564 20.61 38.42 -31.44
C GLN A 564 19.90 37.65 -32.58
N ALA A 565 20.42 36.50 -32.96
CA ALA A 565 19.86 35.61 -33.97
C ALA A 565 18.78 34.66 -33.38
#